data_09838c8916cad97637b48c2062d0a477
#
_entry.id   09838c8916cad97637b48c2062d0a477
#
_cell.length_a   1.000
_cell.length_b   1.000
_cell.length_c   1.000
_cell.angle_alpha   90.00
_cell.angle_beta   90.00
_cell.angle_gamma   90.00
#
_symmetry.space_group_name_H-M   'P 1'
#
loop_
_entity.id
_entity.type
_entity.pdbx_description
1 polymer ?
#
loop_
_entity_poly.entity_id
_entity_poly.type
_entity_poly.pdbx_seq_one_letter_code
_entity_poly.pdbx_strand_id
1 'polypeptide(L)'
;QCFLATGLRLSHLDTHHHLHAEPRILDLLVEFAHNLKVPFRALNPTELLARGVSPRAQFVDFFASRDGLTGLLAIISNLAEGVTEIPCHPGYCDQELVTISTLNEARQLELKLLTNPLVLSTIKELGVKLTNYLEV
;
A
#
# COMPACT_ATOMS: atom_id res chain seq x y z
N GLN A 1 9.02 -19.02 3.96
CA GLN A 1 8.68 -20.46 3.93
C GLN A 1 7.28 -20.72 4.47
N CYS A 2 6.87 -20.14 5.62
CA CYS A 2 5.53 -20.38 6.20
C CYS A 2 4.40 -20.02 5.24
N PHE A 3 4.47 -18.88 4.57
CA PHE A 3 3.45 -18.49 3.59
C PHE A 3 3.34 -19.48 2.43
N LEU A 4 4.47 -19.90 1.86
CA LEU A 4 4.48 -20.85 0.74
C LEU A 4 3.89 -22.22 1.12
N ALA A 5 3.99 -22.61 2.39
CA ALA A 5 3.39 -23.83 2.90
C ALA A 5 1.85 -23.78 2.98
N THR A 6 1.22 -22.61 2.89
CA THR A 6 -0.25 -22.46 2.87
C THR A 6 -0.89 -22.90 1.54
N GLY A 7 -0.11 -23.01 0.48
CA GLY A 7 -0.59 -23.23 -0.88
C GLY A 7 -1.22 -22.00 -1.55
N LEU A 8 -1.25 -20.86 -0.87
CA LEU A 8 -1.76 -19.60 -1.44
C LEU A 8 -0.76 -19.03 -2.45
N ARG A 9 -1.30 -18.38 -3.48
CA ARG A 9 -0.48 -17.70 -4.48
C ARG A 9 0.14 -16.44 -3.88
N LEU A 10 1.48 -16.37 -3.89
CA LEU A 10 2.21 -15.19 -3.52
C LEU A 10 2.05 -14.12 -4.60
N SER A 11 1.52 -12.96 -4.27
CA SER A 11 1.28 -11.85 -5.20
C SER A 11 2.38 -10.80 -5.19
N HIS A 12 2.92 -10.50 -4.03
CA HIS A 12 3.95 -9.47 -3.82
C HIS A 12 4.65 -9.66 -2.47
N LEU A 13 5.69 -8.88 -2.25
CA LEU A 13 6.35 -8.72 -0.97
C LEU A 13 6.14 -7.31 -0.43
N ASP A 14 6.06 -7.20 0.88
CA ASP A 14 6.02 -5.95 1.62
C ASP A 14 6.74 -6.13 2.94
N THR A 15 7.14 -5.03 3.58
CA THR A 15 7.74 -5.07 4.90
C THR A 15 6.96 -4.21 5.88
N HIS A 16 6.78 -4.73 7.08
CA HIS A 16 6.17 -3.99 8.17
C HIS A 16 6.96 -2.70 8.45
N HIS A 17 6.26 -1.57 8.67
CA HIS A 17 6.85 -0.25 8.89
C HIS A 17 7.84 0.20 7.82
N HIS A 18 7.70 -0.28 6.59
CA HIS A 18 8.58 0.08 5.49
C HIS A 18 10.07 -0.15 5.77
N LEU A 19 10.40 -1.24 6.47
CA LEU A 19 11.79 -1.58 6.81
C LEU A 19 12.73 -1.63 5.59
N HIS A 20 12.19 -1.83 4.39
CA HIS A 20 12.95 -1.79 3.14
C HIS A 20 13.31 -0.35 2.67
N ALA A 21 13.00 0.67 3.46
CA ALA A 21 13.65 1.99 3.32
C ALA A 21 15.12 1.95 3.75
N GLU A 22 15.53 0.96 4.54
CA GLU A 22 16.93 0.69 4.86
C GLU A 22 17.60 -0.06 3.70
N PRO A 23 18.71 0.45 3.11
CA PRO A 23 19.32 -0.09 1.90
C PRO A 23 19.67 -1.58 1.97
N ARG A 24 20.17 -2.07 3.12
CA ARG A 24 20.54 -3.49 3.31
C ARG A 24 19.32 -4.40 3.30
N ILE A 25 18.19 -3.94 3.85
CA ILE A 25 16.92 -4.68 3.81
C ILE A 25 16.35 -4.65 2.41
N LEU A 26 16.47 -3.52 1.71
CA LEU A 26 16.07 -3.41 0.32
C LEU A 26 16.83 -4.40 -0.57
N ASP A 27 18.15 -4.51 -0.41
CA ASP A 27 18.96 -5.46 -1.20
C ASP A 27 18.48 -6.92 -0.99
N LEU A 28 18.18 -7.31 0.24
CA LEU A 28 17.60 -8.63 0.55
C LEU A 28 16.21 -8.79 -0.07
N LEU A 29 15.36 -7.77 0.00
CA LEU A 29 14.02 -7.82 -0.57
C LEU A 29 14.06 -7.94 -2.10
N VAL A 30 14.97 -7.23 -2.77
CA VAL A 30 15.22 -7.35 -4.21
C VAL A 30 15.61 -8.78 -4.57
N GLU A 31 16.55 -9.39 -3.84
CA GLU A 31 16.95 -10.78 -4.03
C GLU A 31 15.77 -11.76 -3.88
N PHE A 32 14.97 -11.61 -2.81
CA PHE A 32 13.80 -12.45 -2.58
C PHE A 32 12.75 -12.27 -3.67
N ALA A 33 12.44 -11.03 -4.06
CA ALA A 33 11.47 -10.72 -5.10
C ALA A 33 11.88 -11.33 -6.45
N HIS A 34 13.17 -11.25 -6.80
CA HIS A 34 13.72 -11.85 -7.99
C HIS A 34 13.60 -13.39 -7.96
N ASN A 35 14.00 -14.03 -6.85
CA ASN A 35 13.97 -15.49 -6.71
C ASN A 35 12.53 -16.04 -6.72
N LEU A 36 11.59 -15.30 -6.14
CA LEU A 36 10.18 -15.67 -6.07
C LEU A 36 9.37 -15.19 -7.29
N LYS A 37 9.97 -14.36 -8.15
CA LYS A 37 9.34 -13.76 -9.34
C LYS A 37 8.08 -12.98 -9.02
N VAL A 38 8.12 -12.21 -7.94
CA VAL A 38 7.01 -11.36 -7.50
C VAL A 38 7.48 -9.91 -7.33
N PRO A 39 6.60 -8.92 -7.55
CA PRO A 39 6.88 -7.53 -7.24
C PRO A 39 6.92 -7.29 -5.73
N PHE A 40 7.37 -6.10 -5.35
CA PHE A 40 7.23 -5.58 -3.99
C PHE A 40 6.90 -4.09 -4.00
N ARG A 41 6.43 -3.58 -2.87
CA ARG A 41 6.09 -2.16 -2.69
C ARG A 41 7.29 -1.27 -2.94
N ALA A 42 7.12 -0.28 -3.81
CA ALA A 42 8.17 0.62 -4.25
C ALA A 42 8.10 1.97 -3.53
N LEU A 43 8.85 2.15 -2.45
CA LEU A 43 8.93 3.44 -1.74
C LEU A 43 9.75 4.48 -2.53
N ASN A 44 10.82 4.04 -3.17
CA ASN A 44 11.70 4.87 -3.97
C ASN A 44 11.93 4.23 -5.36
N PRO A 45 11.16 4.63 -6.38
CA PRO A 45 11.30 4.07 -7.73
C PRO A 45 12.70 4.22 -8.32
N THR A 46 13.38 5.34 -8.09
CA THR A 46 14.73 5.60 -8.62
C THR A 46 15.74 4.61 -8.05
N GLU A 47 15.64 4.32 -6.76
CA GLU A 47 16.52 3.38 -6.08
C GLU A 47 16.32 1.93 -6.56
N LEU A 48 15.07 1.56 -6.87
CA LEU A 48 14.74 0.26 -7.45
C LEU A 48 15.27 0.12 -8.88
N LEU A 49 15.07 1.14 -9.71
CA LEU A 49 15.60 1.15 -11.08
C LEU A 49 17.12 1.01 -11.09
N ALA A 50 17.83 1.66 -10.15
CA ALA A 50 19.28 1.50 -9.99
C ALA A 50 19.70 0.05 -9.66
N ARG A 51 18.79 -0.75 -9.08
CA ARG A 51 18.97 -2.19 -8.78
C ARG A 51 18.41 -3.12 -9.88
N GLY A 52 18.01 -2.55 -11.03
CA GLY A 52 17.43 -3.31 -12.15
C GLY A 52 16.00 -3.82 -11.90
N VAL A 53 15.29 -3.23 -10.93
CA VAL A 53 13.90 -3.59 -10.60
C VAL A 53 12.96 -2.51 -11.09
N SER A 54 11.99 -2.88 -11.92
CA SER A 54 10.92 -1.96 -12.35
C SER A 54 9.77 -1.98 -11.33
N PRO A 55 9.42 -0.84 -10.72
CA PRO A 55 8.27 -0.75 -9.84
C PRO A 55 6.97 -1.04 -10.60
N ARG A 56 6.05 -1.77 -9.98
CA ARG A 56 4.74 -2.09 -10.57
C ARG A 56 3.69 -1.04 -10.27
N ALA A 57 3.88 -0.24 -9.22
CA ALA A 57 2.98 0.81 -8.81
C ALA A 57 3.76 2.03 -8.34
N GLN A 58 3.17 3.21 -8.51
CA GLN A 58 3.62 4.42 -7.83
C GLN A 58 3.10 4.39 -6.39
N PHE A 59 3.98 4.64 -5.44
CA PHE A 59 3.60 4.73 -4.04
C PHE A 59 3.19 6.16 -3.71
N VAL A 60 1.99 6.33 -3.17
CA VAL A 60 1.49 7.62 -2.67
C VAL A 60 1.14 7.48 -1.20
N ASP A 61 1.87 8.23 -0.39
CA ASP A 61 1.67 8.24 1.05
C ASP A 61 0.36 8.94 1.44
N PHE A 62 -0.41 8.30 2.32
CA PHE A 62 -1.68 8.81 2.83
C PHE A 62 -1.80 8.55 4.33
N PHE A 63 -2.15 9.59 5.08
CA PHE A 63 -2.46 9.51 6.50
C PHE A 63 -3.79 10.18 6.79
N ALA A 64 -4.79 9.39 7.20
CA ALA A 64 -6.14 9.88 7.45
C ALA A 64 -6.21 11.05 8.45
N SER A 65 -5.37 11.02 9.49
CA SER A 65 -5.29 12.09 10.50
C SER A 65 -4.69 13.40 9.98
N ARG A 66 -3.81 13.32 8.96
CA ARG A 66 -3.19 14.49 8.32
C ARG A 66 -4.03 15.01 7.16
N ASP A 67 -4.47 14.10 6.30
CA ASP A 67 -4.97 14.42 4.96
C ASP A 67 -6.51 14.51 4.91
N GLY A 68 -7.19 13.73 5.75
CA GLY A 68 -8.63 13.66 5.81
C GLY A 68 -9.31 13.25 4.49
N LEU A 69 -10.60 13.50 4.39
CA LEU A 69 -11.38 13.19 3.17
C LEU A 69 -10.91 14.04 1.98
N THR A 70 -10.66 15.32 2.20
CA THR A 70 -10.21 16.23 1.15
C THR A 70 -8.88 15.80 0.55
N GLY A 71 -7.93 15.38 1.38
CA GLY A 71 -6.63 14.88 0.91
C GLY A 71 -6.77 13.58 0.14
N LEU A 72 -7.61 12.64 0.60
CA LEU A 72 -7.86 11.39 -0.13
C LEU A 72 -8.49 11.66 -1.50
N LEU A 73 -9.49 12.53 -1.57
CA LEU A 73 -10.12 12.92 -2.83
C LEU A 73 -9.14 13.64 -3.76
N ALA A 74 -8.27 14.50 -3.21
CA ALA A 74 -7.23 15.17 -3.99
C ALA A 74 -6.22 14.17 -4.58
N ILE A 75 -5.80 13.16 -3.82
CA ILE A 75 -4.94 12.07 -4.32
C ILE A 75 -5.66 11.36 -5.48
N ILE A 76 -6.91 10.93 -5.28
CA ILE A 76 -7.68 10.19 -6.30
C ILE A 76 -7.87 11.03 -7.56
N SER A 77 -8.11 12.34 -7.41
CA SER A 77 -8.33 13.24 -8.55
C SER A 77 -7.07 13.59 -9.34
N ASN A 78 -5.89 13.34 -8.78
CA ASN A 78 -4.60 13.63 -9.39
C ASN A 78 -3.76 12.37 -9.65
N LEU A 79 -4.39 11.20 -9.73
CA LEU A 79 -3.69 9.97 -10.07
C LEU A 79 -3.02 10.11 -11.44
N ALA A 80 -1.74 9.74 -11.51
CA ALA A 80 -1.05 9.63 -12.79
C ALA A 80 -1.50 8.37 -13.55
N GLU A 81 -1.20 8.34 -14.85
CA GLU A 81 -1.39 7.13 -15.65
C GLU A 81 -0.62 5.94 -15.08
N GLY A 82 -1.21 4.76 -15.11
CA GLY A 82 -0.61 3.53 -14.57
C GLY A 82 -1.24 3.05 -13.27
N VAL A 83 -0.46 2.44 -12.42
CA VAL A 83 -0.92 1.87 -11.15
C VAL A 83 -0.41 2.71 -9.99
N THR A 84 -1.30 3.08 -9.08
CA THR A 84 -0.96 3.79 -7.84
C THR A 84 -1.32 2.92 -6.64
N GLU A 85 -0.38 2.74 -5.73
CA GLU A 85 -0.60 2.10 -4.43
C GLU A 85 -0.73 3.17 -3.34
N ILE A 86 -1.84 3.14 -2.61
CA ILE A 86 -2.10 4.00 -1.46
C ILE A 86 -2.16 3.09 -0.23
N PRO A 87 -1.16 3.14 0.67
CA PRO A 87 -1.18 2.32 1.88
C PRO A 87 -2.29 2.81 2.82
N CYS A 88 -2.99 1.87 3.44
CA CYS A 88 -4.01 2.19 4.41
C CYS A 88 -4.13 1.08 5.47
N HIS A 89 -4.63 1.44 6.63
CA HIS A 89 -4.74 0.57 7.80
C HIS A 89 -6.16 0.62 8.40
N PRO A 90 -7.22 0.46 7.58
CA PRO A 90 -8.58 0.57 8.09
C PRO A 90 -8.89 -0.51 9.11
N GLY A 91 -9.62 -0.16 10.16
CA GLY A 91 -10.04 -1.11 11.20
C GLY A 91 -10.89 -0.45 12.26
N TYR A 92 -11.51 -1.29 13.09
CA TYR A 92 -12.20 -0.83 14.30
C TYR A 92 -11.19 -0.59 15.41
N CYS A 93 -11.40 0.47 16.18
CA CYS A 93 -10.59 0.78 17.35
C CYS A 93 -11.35 0.35 18.60
N ASP A 94 -11.03 -0.83 19.12
CA ASP A 94 -11.55 -1.36 20.36
C ASP A 94 -10.52 -1.26 21.51
N GLN A 95 -10.93 -1.66 22.70
CA GLN A 95 -10.09 -1.58 23.88
C GLN A 95 -8.86 -2.50 23.77
N GLU A 96 -8.95 -3.63 23.08
CA GLU A 96 -7.83 -4.53 22.86
C GLU A 96 -6.78 -3.87 21.95
N LEU A 97 -7.21 -3.29 20.82
CA LEU A 97 -6.30 -2.60 19.91
C LEU A 97 -5.57 -1.44 20.60
N VAL A 98 -6.26 -0.66 21.44
CA VAL A 98 -5.65 0.46 22.17
C VAL A 98 -4.51 0.00 23.09
N THR A 99 -4.60 -1.21 23.64
CA THR A 99 -3.56 -1.73 24.54
C THR A 99 -2.32 -2.29 23.81
N ILE A 100 -2.45 -2.72 22.56
CA ILE A 100 -1.39 -3.42 21.82
C ILE A 100 -0.80 -2.63 20.64
N SER A 101 -1.41 -1.53 20.26
CA SER A 101 -0.99 -0.76 19.08
C SER A 101 -1.00 0.74 19.36
N THR A 102 -0.02 1.45 18.82
CA THR A 102 0.01 2.91 18.77
C THR A 102 -0.83 3.48 17.63
N LEU A 103 -1.07 2.67 16.57
CA LEU A 103 -1.96 3.01 15.47
C LEU A 103 -3.36 2.47 15.78
N ASN A 104 -4.21 3.26 16.41
CA ASN A 104 -5.53 2.88 16.90
C ASN A 104 -6.65 3.74 16.30
N GLU A 105 -6.94 4.92 16.83
CA GLU A 105 -8.02 5.78 16.35
C GLU A 105 -7.88 6.16 14.86
N ALA A 106 -6.65 6.31 14.37
CA ALA A 106 -6.39 6.56 12.96
C ALA A 106 -6.94 5.45 12.04
N ARG A 107 -6.95 4.19 12.49
CA ARG A 107 -7.54 3.05 11.74
C ARG A 107 -9.04 3.23 11.55
N GLN A 108 -9.74 3.67 12.58
CA GLN A 108 -11.19 3.89 12.51
C GLN A 108 -11.51 5.09 11.62
N LEU A 109 -10.68 6.12 11.66
CA LEU A 109 -10.81 7.25 10.74
C LEU A 109 -10.59 6.81 9.29
N GLU A 110 -9.55 6.03 9.01
CA GLU A 110 -9.30 5.49 7.66
C GLU A 110 -10.47 4.63 7.18
N LEU A 111 -11.01 3.74 8.02
CA LEU A 111 -12.18 2.95 7.68
C LEU A 111 -13.36 3.85 7.28
N LYS A 112 -13.64 4.90 8.06
CA LYS A 112 -14.71 5.87 7.78
C LYS A 112 -14.47 6.63 6.46
N LEU A 113 -13.23 7.02 6.17
CA LEU A 113 -12.90 7.73 4.94
C LEU A 113 -13.00 6.82 3.73
N LEU A 114 -12.42 5.62 3.78
CA LEU A 114 -12.42 4.67 2.67
C LEU A 114 -13.81 4.11 2.35
N THR A 115 -14.71 4.07 3.32
CA THR A 115 -16.10 3.67 3.12
C THR A 115 -17.05 4.84 2.84
N ASN A 116 -16.52 6.06 2.70
CA ASN A 116 -17.35 7.24 2.39
C ASN A 116 -17.90 7.11 0.95
N PRO A 117 -19.23 7.27 0.74
CA PRO A 117 -19.84 7.18 -0.59
C PRO A 117 -19.23 8.12 -1.63
N LEU A 118 -18.74 9.29 -1.20
CA LEU A 118 -18.10 10.25 -2.09
C LEU A 118 -16.79 9.73 -2.67
N VAL A 119 -16.01 8.96 -1.91
CA VAL A 119 -14.78 8.33 -2.42
C VAL A 119 -15.11 7.34 -3.53
N LEU A 120 -16.12 6.49 -3.34
CA LEU A 120 -16.52 5.53 -4.35
C LEU A 120 -17.10 6.19 -5.59
N SER A 121 -17.91 7.26 -5.44
CA SER A 121 -18.45 8.00 -6.59
C SER A 121 -17.31 8.67 -7.38
N THR A 122 -16.37 9.31 -6.71
CA THR A 122 -15.20 9.95 -7.35
C THR A 122 -14.36 8.94 -8.14
N ILE A 123 -14.07 7.76 -7.56
CA ILE A 123 -13.37 6.67 -8.26
C ILE A 123 -14.11 6.28 -9.57
N LYS A 124 -15.42 6.13 -9.49
CA LYS A 124 -16.26 5.76 -10.65
C LYS A 124 -16.32 6.86 -11.71
N GLU A 125 -16.51 8.11 -11.29
CA GLU A 125 -16.61 9.29 -12.17
C GLU A 125 -15.32 9.53 -12.96
N LEU A 126 -14.17 9.26 -12.32
CA LEU A 126 -12.85 9.39 -12.94
C LEU A 126 -12.45 8.14 -13.75
N GLY A 127 -13.25 7.08 -13.76
CA GLY A 127 -12.93 5.84 -14.46
C GLY A 127 -11.75 5.07 -13.87
N VAL A 128 -11.41 5.32 -12.60
CA VAL A 128 -10.31 4.64 -11.92
C VAL A 128 -10.72 3.19 -11.63
N LYS A 129 -9.88 2.24 -12.05
CA LYS A 129 -10.07 0.82 -11.79
C LYS A 129 -9.35 0.42 -10.50
N LEU A 130 -10.07 -0.14 -9.53
CA LEU A 130 -9.47 -0.80 -8.38
C LEU A 130 -8.87 -2.13 -8.82
N THR A 131 -7.64 -2.41 -8.39
CA THR A 131 -6.89 -3.61 -8.76
C THR A 131 -6.09 -4.15 -7.58
N ASN A 132 -5.31 -5.19 -7.79
CA ASN A 132 -4.43 -5.81 -6.80
C ASN A 132 -3.15 -6.35 -7.48
N TYR A 133 -2.16 -6.75 -6.68
CA TYR A 133 -0.87 -7.23 -7.18
C TYR A 133 -0.89 -8.54 -8.00
N LEU A 134 -2.01 -9.25 -8.05
CA LEU A 134 -2.15 -10.41 -8.96
C LEU A 134 -2.52 -10.01 -10.39
N GLU A 135 -2.97 -8.76 -10.57
CA GLU A 135 -3.46 -8.24 -11.85
C GLU A 135 -2.53 -7.19 -12.49
N VAL A 136 -1.46 -6.78 -11.80
CA VAL A 136 -0.51 -5.73 -12.22
C VAL A 136 0.91 -6.25 -12.42
#